data_fce36d820197dd13e7854477985e433f
#
_entry.id   fce36d820197dd13e7854477985e433f
#
_cell.length_a   1.000
_cell.length_b   1.000
_cell.length_c   1.000
_cell.angle_alpha   90.00
_cell.angle_beta   90.00
_cell.angle_gamma   90.00
#
_symmetry.space_group_name_H-M   'P 1'
#
loop_
_entity.id
_entity.type
_entity.pdbx_description
1 polymer ?
#
loop_
_entity_poly.entity_id
_entity_poly.type
_entity_poly.pdbx_seq_one_letter_code
_entity_poly.pdbx_strand_id
1 'polypeptide(L)'
;MSCKVRVIPKRDSNPAVLACLIAWIIFVFPVKGDQTIPQWHRLSDKPIISPRGNGWESAGTFNPAVVLRNGTFIMLYRAQDNTGSSRLGYAESTDGIHFTRRPEPVISPEAGYEKDGGVEDPRLVKFGDTYYLTYTGYNKKDAQLCLAESKDLIHWERKGVILAAYKGNWNVGWTKSGAIVPEKINGKYWMYFLGTSSDKTDQTGLAYSTDLIHWTEATREPVLPKRAGKFDSRVVEPGPPPIVTQDRIILIYNGADDRLVYRTGIAMFDRNDPTKLISRSDDPLFFPAMDWEKTGQVPNVVFVEGAAEKNGRYLYYYGAADKYIGVATAD
;
A
#
# COMPACT_ATOMS: atom_id res chain seq x y z
N MET A 1 67.23 40.25 26.36
CA MET A 1 67.96 40.16 25.09
C MET A 1 67.01 39.75 23.97
N SER A 2 66.88 40.69 23.08
CA SER A 2 66.39 40.70 21.67
C SER A 2 65.28 39.71 21.25
N CYS A 3 64.14 40.29 21.14
CA CYS A 3 62.98 39.89 20.34
C CYS A 3 63.29 39.94 18.89
N LYS A 4 62.90 38.93 18.08
CA LYS A 4 62.76 39.04 16.63
C LYS A 4 61.40 38.52 16.21
N VAL A 5 60.55 39.45 15.82
CA VAL A 5 59.29 39.29 15.12
C VAL A 5 59.60 38.83 13.70
N ARG A 6 58.94 37.80 13.21
CA ARG A 6 58.91 37.43 11.79
C ARG A 6 57.49 37.55 11.28
N VAL A 7 57.29 38.50 10.41
CA VAL A 7 56.09 38.74 9.59
C VAL A 7 56.04 37.69 8.48
N ILE A 8 54.90 37.05 8.26
CA ILE A 8 54.62 36.22 7.08
C ILE A 8 53.45 36.84 6.31
N PRO A 9 53.56 36.96 4.98
CA PRO A 9 52.60 37.71 4.15
C PRO A 9 51.30 36.95 3.86
N LYS A 10 50.25 37.70 3.63
CA LYS A 10 48.95 37.30 3.09
C LYS A 10 49.11 36.61 1.73
N ARG A 11 48.38 35.56 1.52
CA ARG A 11 48.04 35.07 0.18
C ARG A 11 46.54 34.97 0.07
N ASP A 12 45.97 35.81 -0.81
CA ASP A 12 44.62 35.75 -1.29
C ASP A 12 44.49 34.51 -2.21
N SER A 13 43.40 33.77 -2.08
CA SER A 13 42.69 33.20 -3.22
C SER A 13 41.47 32.43 -2.70
N ASN A 14 40.31 32.97 -3.00
CA ASN A 14 39.02 32.29 -3.00
C ASN A 14 38.99 31.29 -4.15
N PRO A 15 38.37 30.13 -3.99
CA PRO A 15 37.23 29.85 -4.83
C PRO A 15 36.03 29.33 -4.03
N ALA A 16 34.88 29.85 -4.41
CA ALA A 16 33.56 29.51 -3.97
C ALA A 16 33.31 27.99 -4.14
N VAL A 17 33.21 27.27 -3.01
CA VAL A 17 32.60 25.94 -3.00
C VAL A 17 31.11 26.16 -2.77
N LEU A 18 30.35 25.95 -3.83
CA LEU A 18 28.89 25.93 -3.81
C LEU A 18 28.45 24.68 -3.04
N ALA A 19 28.21 24.83 -1.74
CA ALA A 19 27.60 23.78 -0.94
C ALA A 19 26.10 23.73 -1.31
N CYS A 20 25.72 22.73 -2.10
CA CYS A 20 24.32 22.33 -2.25
C CYS A 20 23.81 21.87 -0.88
N LEU A 21 23.17 22.76 -0.15
CA LEU A 21 22.33 22.43 0.98
C LEU A 21 21.08 21.73 0.44
N ILE A 22 21.09 20.40 0.45
CA ILE A 22 19.88 19.59 0.34
C ILE A 22 19.11 19.82 1.64
N ALA A 23 18.15 20.73 1.60
CA ALA A 23 17.19 20.90 2.68
C ALA A 23 16.30 19.66 2.76
N TRP A 24 16.64 18.72 3.64
CA TRP A 24 15.71 17.71 4.09
C TRP A 24 14.62 18.42 4.89
N ILE A 25 13.46 18.58 4.31
CA ILE A 25 12.26 18.98 5.06
C ILE A 25 11.87 17.77 5.89
N ILE A 26 12.37 17.73 7.12
CA ILE A 26 11.93 16.76 8.13
C ILE A 26 10.56 17.24 8.58
N PHE A 27 9.50 16.52 8.21
CA PHE A 27 8.21 16.64 8.87
C PHE A 27 8.37 16.15 10.30
N VAL A 28 8.72 17.06 11.21
CA VAL A 28 8.66 16.82 12.64
C VAL A 28 7.19 16.91 13.04
N PHE A 29 6.52 15.77 13.21
CA PHE A 29 5.25 15.75 13.90
C PHE A 29 5.48 16.07 15.36
N PRO A 30 4.94 17.17 15.92
CA PRO A 30 5.15 17.53 17.33
C PRO A 30 4.47 16.49 18.22
N VAL A 31 5.25 15.88 19.11
CA VAL A 31 4.74 15.05 20.20
C VAL A 31 4.21 15.99 21.29
N LYS A 32 2.89 16.01 21.45
CA LYS A 32 2.00 16.73 22.38
C LYS A 32 1.41 18.04 21.84
N GLY A 33 0.11 17.97 21.61
CA GLY A 33 -0.77 19.11 21.32
C GLY A 33 -1.21 19.09 19.87
N ASP A 34 -2.49 18.89 19.68
CA ASP A 34 -3.24 19.11 18.44
C ASP A 34 -2.59 18.47 17.17
N GLN A 35 -2.70 17.15 17.08
CA GLN A 35 -2.42 16.47 15.80
C GLN A 35 -3.49 16.93 14.83
N THR A 36 -3.19 17.90 13.98
CA THR A 36 -4.03 18.18 12.83
C THR A 36 -4.11 16.90 12.01
N ILE A 37 -5.28 16.25 12.06
CA ILE A 37 -5.56 15.07 11.24
C ILE A 37 -5.42 15.53 9.79
N PRO A 38 -4.55 14.88 8.98
CA PRO A 38 -4.35 15.29 7.59
C PRO A 38 -5.68 15.27 6.85
N GLN A 39 -5.99 16.38 6.21
CA GLN A 39 -7.23 16.51 5.45
C GLN A 39 -7.06 15.84 4.09
N TRP A 40 -7.91 14.87 3.79
CA TRP A 40 -7.86 14.13 2.53
C TRP A 40 -8.70 14.82 1.45
N HIS A 41 -8.08 15.03 0.28
CA HIS A 41 -8.70 15.69 -0.86
C HIS A 41 -8.67 14.80 -2.09
N ARG A 42 -9.80 14.63 -2.77
CA ARG A 42 -9.86 14.02 -4.10
C ARG A 42 -9.20 14.95 -5.11
N LEU A 43 -8.40 14.41 -6.00
CA LEU A 43 -7.76 15.16 -7.08
C LEU A 43 -8.55 15.13 -8.39
N SER A 44 -9.66 14.38 -8.42
CA SER A 44 -10.58 14.31 -9.54
C SER A 44 -11.99 14.04 -9.06
N ASP A 45 -12.98 14.70 -9.66
CA ASP A 45 -14.41 14.45 -9.43
C ASP A 45 -14.89 13.20 -10.19
N LYS A 46 -14.06 12.65 -11.08
CA LYS A 46 -14.34 11.45 -11.88
C LYS A 46 -13.29 10.39 -11.60
N PRO A 47 -13.61 9.11 -11.83
CA PRO A 47 -12.61 8.04 -11.82
C PRO A 47 -11.46 8.36 -12.78
N ILE A 48 -10.22 8.09 -12.35
CA ILE A 48 -9.04 8.19 -13.22
C ILE A 48 -8.87 6.96 -14.12
N ILE A 49 -9.39 5.82 -13.69
CA ILE A 49 -9.54 4.61 -14.50
C ILE A 49 -10.93 4.03 -14.29
N SER A 50 -11.58 3.64 -15.40
CA SER A 50 -12.89 3.00 -15.43
C SER A 50 -12.85 1.73 -16.28
N PRO A 51 -13.77 0.77 -16.08
CA PRO A 51 -13.93 -0.38 -16.96
C PRO A 51 -14.07 0.04 -18.43
N ARG A 52 -13.59 -0.81 -19.33
CA ARG A 52 -13.72 -0.56 -20.79
C ARG A 52 -13.86 -1.85 -21.59
N GLY A 53 -14.48 -1.72 -22.75
CA GLY A 53 -14.62 -2.81 -23.72
C GLY A 53 -15.44 -3.99 -23.20
N ASN A 54 -15.24 -5.16 -23.83
CA ASN A 54 -15.92 -6.41 -23.50
C ASN A 54 -14.95 -7.51 -23.03
N GLY A 55 -13.69 -7.14 -22.77
CA GLY A 55 -12.61 -8.06 -22.42
C GLY A 55 -12.37 -8.15 -20.90
N TRP A 56 -11.12 -8.35 -20.57
CA TRP A 56 -10.64 -8.67 -19.22
C TRP A 56 -10.82 -7.54 -18.19
N GLU A 57 -11.10 -6.32 -18.59
CA GLU A 57 -11.36 -5.16 -17.71
C GLU A 57 -12.77 -4.58 -17.90
N SER A 58 -13.73 -5.41 -18.32
CA SER A 58 -15.08 -4.96 -18.67
C SER A 58 -16.01 -4.76 -17.49
N ALA A 59 -15.86 -5.51 -16.40
CA ALA A 59 -16.75 -5.44 -15.23
C ALA A 59 -16.25 -4.44 -14.17
N GLY A 60 -14.94 -4.40 -13.93
CA GLY A 60 -14.35 -3.52 -12.90
C GLY A 60 -12.86 -3.27 -13.12
N THR A 61 -12.40 -2.11 -12.67
CA THR A 61 -10.99 -1.74 -12.53
C THR A 61 -10.82 -1.05 -11.17
N PHE A 62 -10.11 -1.66 -10.23
CA PHE A 62 -10.06 -1.19 -8.84
C PHE A 62 -8.79 -1.69 -8.13
N ASN A 63 -8.60 -1.34 -6.87
CA ASN A 63 -7.53 -1.81 -5.99
C ASN A 63 -6.14 -1.71 -6.64
N PRO A 64 -5.63 -0.48 -6.87
CA PRO A 64 -4.37 -0.28 -7.57
C PRO A 64 -3.16 -0.25 -6.62
N ALA A 65 -2.07 -0.92 -6.99
CA ALA A 65 -0.74 -0.64 -6.48
C ALA A 65 -0.03 0.38 -7.35
N VAL A 66 0.74 1.28 -6.76
CA VAL A 66 1.47 2.31 -7.52
C VAL A 66 2.89 2.46 -7.00
N VAL A 67 3.85 2.58 -7.92
CA VAL A 67 5.24 2.92 -7.61
C VAL A 67 5.74 4.03 -8.54
N LEU A 68 6.70 4.82 -8.06
CA LEU A 68 7.39 5.79 -8.91
C LEU A 68 8.67 5.15 -9.47
N ARG A 69 8.81 5.13 -10.80
CA ARG A 69 9.99 4.63 -11.53
C ARG A 69 10.49 5.70 -12.50
N ASN A 70 11.69 6.21 -12.28
CA ASN A 70 12.29 7.24 -13.14
C ASN A 70 11.38 8.45 -13.40
N GLY A 71 10.66 8.92 -12.35
CA GLY A 71 9.76 10.07 -12.46
C GLY A 71 8.38 9.78 -13.06
N THR A 72 8.12 8.51 -13.48
CA THR A 72 6.84 8.03 -14.02
C THR A 72 6.13 7.19 -12.97
N PHE A 73 4.85 7.47 -12.76
CA PHE A 73 3.97 6.61 -11.95
C PHE A 73 3.61 5.35 -12.74
N ILE A 74 3.91 4.20 -12.17
CA ILE A 74 3.52 2.90 -12.71
C ILE A 74 2.46 2.32 -11.80
N MET A 75 1.32 1.97 -12.38
CA MET A 75 0.17 1.40 -11.68
C MET A 75 -0.06 -0.03 -12.13
N LEU A 76 -0.13 -0.97 -11.19
CA LEU A 76 -0.76 -2.26 -11.39
C LEU A 76 -2.15 -2.22 -10.75
N TYR A 77 -3.18 -2.60 -11.47
CA TYR A 77 -4.54 -2.53 -10.96
C TYR A 77 -5.28 -3.85 -11.20
N ARG A 78 -6.11 -4.21 -10.24
CA ARG A 78 -7.04 -5.31 -10.42
C ARG A 78 -8.06 -4.92 -11.48
N ALA A 79 -8.24 -5.80 -12.45
CA ALA A 79 -9.26 -5.69 -13.47
C ALA A 79 -10.04 -6.99 -13.56
N GLN A 80 -11.35 -6.89 -13.68
CA GLN A 80 -12.25 -8.03 -13.66
C GLN A 80 -13.11 -8.05 -14.91
N ASP A 81 -13.28 -9.24 -15.49
CA ASP A 81 -14.20 -9.48 -16.58
C ASP A 81 -15.60 -9.87 -16.08
N ASN A 82 -16.55 -10.00 -17.01
CA ASN A 82 -17.94 -10.33 -16.70
C ASN A 82 -18.15 -11.76 -16.14
N THR A 83 -17.12 -12.60 -16.14
CA THR A 83 -17.15 -13.93 -15.48
C THR A 83 -16.72 -13.85 -14.02
N GLY A 84 -16.26 -12.66 -13.59
CA GLY A 84 -15.70 -12.43 -12.28
C GLY A 84 -14.27 -12.93 -12.11
N SER A 85 -13.53 -13.15 -13.21
CA SER A 85 -12.11 -13.50 -13.19
C SER A 85 -11.24 -12.23 -13.18
N SER A 86 -10.36 -12.14 -12.22
CA SER A 86 -9.47 -10.98 -11.99
C SER A 86 -8.09 -11.19 -12.61
N ARG A 87 -7.54 -10.10 -13.17
CA ARG A 87 -6.18 -10.00 -13.74
C ARG A 87 -5.55 -8.69 -13.28
N LEU A 88 -4.23 -8.57 -13.44
CA LEU A 88 -3.55 -7.30 -13.19
C LEU A 88 -3.26 -6.58 -14.50
N GLY A 89 -3.83 -5.39 -14.62
CA GLY A 89 -3.52 -4.44 -15.67
C GLY A 89 -2.32 -3.57 -15.30
N TYR A 90 -1.74 -2.91 -16.30
CA TYR A 90 -0.61 -2.00 -16.16
C TYR A 90 -0.93 -0.65 -16.80
N ALA A 91 -0.63 0.43 -16.12
CA ALA A 91 -0.78 1.77 -16.64
C ALA A 91 0.37 2.70 -16.21
N GLU A 92 0.66 3.72 -17.01
CA GLU A 92 1.71 4.71 -16.77
C GLU A 92 1.15 6.13 -16.76
N SER A 93 1.74 7.00 -15.94
CA SER A 93 1.41 8.43 -15.88
C SER A 93 2.63 9.26 -15.49
N THR A 94 2.77 10.44 -16.08
CA THR A 94 3.79 11.42 -15.68
C THR A 94 3.31 12.36 -14.58
N ASP A 95 2.01 12.56 -14.44
CA ASP A 95 1.39 13.46 -13.47
C ASP A 95 0.66 12.75 -12.31
N GLY A 96 0.48 11.42 -12.42
CA GLY A 96 -0.21 10.61 -11.41
C GLY A 96 -1.74 10.68 -11.48
N ILE A 97 -2.31 11.32 -12.49
CA ILE A 97 -3.77 11.49 -12.67
C ILE A 97 -4.20 10.91 -14.03
N HIS A 98 -3.50 11.25 -15.09
CA HIS A 98 -3.82 10.78 -16.43
C HIS A 98 -2.96 9.57 -16.77
N PHE A 99 -3.58 8.40 -16.79
CA PHE A 99 -2.92 7.12 -17.02
C PHE A 99 -3.16 6.57 -18.42
N THR A 100 -2.08 6.11 -19.08
CA THR A 100 -2.15 5.33 -20.32
C THR A 100 -2.04 3.85 -19.99
N ARG A 101 -3.06 3.06 -20.33
CA ARG A 101 -3.15 1.63 -20.06
C ARG A 101 -2.57 0.77 -21.17
N ARG A 102 -1.88 -0.30 -20.81
CA ARG A 102 -1.53 -1.37 -21.76
C ARG A 102 -2.78 -2.10 -22.24
N PRO A 103 -2.79 -2.63 -23.47
CA PRO A 103 -3.93 -3.38 -23.99
C PRO A 103 -4.11 -4.74 -23.31
N GLU A 104 -3.02 -5.39 -22.90
CA GLU A 104 -3.01 -6.72 -22.29
C GLU A 104 -2.64 -6.66 -20.81
N PRO A 105 -3.17 -7.58 -19.98
CA PRO A 105 -2.79 -7.69 -18.59
C PRO A 105 -1.33 -8.14 -18.46
N VAL A 106 -0.66 -7.74 -17.37
CA VAL A 106 0.71 -8.19 -17.08
C VAL A 106 0.74 -9.47 -16.23
N ILE A 107 -0.36 -9.79 -15.53
CA ILE A 107 -0.55 -11.07 -14.86
C ILE A 107 -1.98 -11.55 -15.10
N SER A 108 -2.10 -12.78 -15.60
CA SER A 108 -3.37 -13.51 -15.77
C SER A 108 -3.35 -14.77 -14.91
N PRO A 109 -4.51 -15.33 -14.52
CA PRO A 109 -4.55 -16.57 -13.73
C PRO A 109 -3.87 -17.74 -14.46
N GLU A 110 -2.96 -18.42 -13.78
CA GLU A 110 -2.24 -19.60 -14.30
C GLU A 110 -2.20 -20.75 -13.29
N ALA A 111 -1.97 -20.44 -12.02
CA ALA A 111 -1.84 -21.44 -10.97
C ALA A 111 -3.20 -21.93 -10.45
N GLY A 112 -3.24 -23.14 -9.88
CA GLY A 112 -4.47 -23.71 -9.34
C GLY A 112 -5.10 -22.87 -8.21
N TYR A 113 -4.31 -22.13 -7.46
CA TYR A 113 -4.76 -21.20 -6.41
C TYR A 113 -5.29 -19.86 -6.95
N GLU A 114 -5.19 -19.62 -8.27
CA GLU A 114 -5.74 -18.45 -8.98
C GLU A 114 -6.96 -18.85 -9.87
N LYS A 115 -7.27 -20.14 -9.95
CA LYS A 115 -8.25 -20.68 -10.89
C LYS A 115 -9.64 -20.09 -10.65
N ASP A 116 -10.29 -19.62 -11.73
CA ASP A 116 -11.66 -19.10 -11.79
C ASP A 116 -11.90 -17.77 -11.04
N GLY A 117 -11.13 -17.44 -10.01
CA GLY A 117 -11.20 -16.18 -9.29
C GLY A 117 -10.18 -15.16 -9.78
N GLY A 118 -8.94 -15.59 -9.86
CA GLY A 118 -7.89 -14.79 -10.48
C GLY A 118 -6.81 -14.26 -9.55
N VAL A 119 -6.16 -13.22 -10.03
CA VAL A 119 -5.09 -12.48 -9.37
C VAL A 119 -5.66 -11.15 -8.91
N GLU A 120 -5.67 -10.90 -7.59
CA GLU A 120 -6.40 -9.80 -6.98
C GLU A 120 -5.51 -8.94 -6.09
N ASP A 121 -5.89 -7.68 -5.91
CA ASP A 121 -5.44 -6.77 -4.86
C ASP A 121 -3.91 -6.68 -4.75
N PRO A 122 -3.22 -6.09 -5.74
CA PRO A 122 -1.77 -6.01 -5.79
C PRO A 122 -1.19 -5.01 -4.79
N ARG A 123 -0.03 -5.31 -4.21
CA ARG A 123 0.79 -4.33 -3.46
C ARG A 123 2.24 -4.47 -3.89
N LEU A 124 2.92 -3.34 -4.06
CA LEU A 124 4.26 -3.27 -4.63
C LEU A 124 5.27 -2.67 -3.66
N VAL A 125 6.39 -3.35 -3.49
CA VAL A 125 7.59 -2.80 -2.85
C VAL A 125 8.82 -3.04 -3.73
N LYS A 126 9.89 -2.27 -3.52
CA LYS A 126 11.15 -2.44 -4.22
C LYS A 126 12.29 -2.66 -3.22
N PHE A 127 13.07 -3.72 -3.41
CA PHE A 127 14.32 -3.95 -2.70
C PHE A 127 15.45 -4.15 -3.71
N GLY A 128 16.48 -3.31 -3.63
CA GLY A 128 17.52 -3.27 -4.66
C GLY A 128 16.93 -3.00 -6.04
N ASP A 129 17.18 -3.88 -7.00
CA ASP A 129 16.67 -3.77 -8.38
C ASP A 129 15.42 -4.61 -8.64
N THR A 130 14.87 -5.26 -7.61
CA THR A 130 13.72 -6.15 -7.73
C THR A 130 12.46 -5.51 -7.15
N TYR A 131 11.37 -5.58 -7.89
CA TYR A 131 10.03 -5.30 -7.43
C TYR A 131 9.39 -6.59 -6.92
N TYR A 132 8.79 -6.51 -5.74
CA TYR A 132 8.05 -7.59 -5.11
C TYR A 132 6.59 -7.22 -5.08
N LEU A 133 5.78 -8.09 -5.64
CA LEU A 133 4.34 -7.97 -5.72
C LEU A 133 3.71 -8.99 -4.78
N THR A 134 3.05 -8.54 -3.73
CA THR A 134 2.09 -9.37 -3.02
C THR A 134 0.73 -9.23 -3.69
N TYR A 135 0.01 -10.34 -3.79
CA TYR A 135 -1.32 -10.37 -4.38
C TYR A 135 -2.15 -11.49 -3.76
N THR A 136 -3.45 -11.43 -3.92
CA THR A 136 -4.35 -12.50 -3.53
C THR A 136 -4.56 -13.45 -4.70
N GLY A 137 -4.16 -14.70 -4.55
CA GLY A 137 -4.58 -15.79 -5.42
C GLY A 137 -5.94 -16.29 -4.96
N TYR A 138 -6.97 -16.16 -5.82
CA TYR A 138 -8.33 -16.56 -5.51
C TYR A 138 -8.85 -17.62 -6.49
N ASN A 139 -9.35 -18.75 -5.97
CA ASN A 139 -9.85 -19.85 -6.77
C ASN A 139 -11.37 -20.09 -6.62
N LYS A 140 -12.12 -19.03 -6.27
CA LYS A 140 -13.57 -19.04 -5.96
C LYS A 140 -13.93 -19.72 -4.64
N LYS A 141 -12.98 -20.38 -3.97
CA LYS A 141 -13.16 -21.01 -2.67
C LYS A 141 -12.22 -20.42 -1.63
N ASP A 142 -10.94 -20.38 -1.94
CA ASP A 142 -9.88 -19.95 -1.04
C ASP A 142 -9.17 -18.73 -1.59
N ALA A 143 -9.01 -17.72 -0.74
CA ALA A 143 -8.16 -16.57 -1.00
C ALA A 143 -6.89 -16.70 -0.17
N GLN A 144 -5.73 -16.65 -0.83
CA GLN A 144 -4.42 -16.87 -0.22
C GLN A 144 -3.41 -15.81 -0.67
N LEU A 145 -2.58 -15.40 0.27
CA LEU A 145 -1.57 -14.40 -0.01
C LEU A 145 -0.40 -15.01 -0.78
N CYS A 146 -0.13 -14.45 -1.96
CA CYS A 146 0.88 -14.89 -2.91
C CYS A 146 1.95 -13.83 -3.13
N LEU A 147 3.07 -14.24 -3.71
CA LEU A 147 4.19 -13.36 -4.08
C LEU A 147 4.61 -13.61 -5.53
N ALA A 148 4.96 -12.52 -6.22
CA ALA A 148 5.70 -12.54 -7.49
C ALA A 148 6.79 -11.48 -7.47
N GLU A 149 7.83 -11.66 -8.28
CA GLU A 149 8.91 -10.69 -8.44
C GLU A 149 9.14 -10.29 -9.89
N SER A 150 9.64 -9.07 -10.11
CA SER A 150 9.93 -8.52 -11.43
C SER A 150 11.10 -7.53 -11.38
N LYS A 151 11.79 -7.38 -12.50
CA LYS A 151 12.81 -6.33 -12.70
C LYS A 151 12.26 -5.13 -13.47
N ASP A 152 11.13 -5.30 -14.17
CA ASP A 152 10.61 -4.30 -15.12
C ASP A 152 9.13 -3.91 -14.90
N LEU A 153 8.43 -4.57 -13.95
CA LEU A 153 7.01 -4.40 -13.65
C LEU A 153 6.06 -4.94 -14.75
N ILE A 154 6.60 -5.65 -15.73
CA ILE A 154 5.86 -6.21 -16.87
C ILE A 154 5.95 -7.74 -16.87
N HIS A 155 7.16 -8.27 -16.71
CA HIS A 155 7.41 -9.70 -16.66
C HIS A 155 7.56 -10.15 -15.20
N TRP A 156 6.71 -11.08 -14.79
CA TRP A 156 6.57 -11.49 -13.40
C TRP A 156 6.89 -12.98 -13.21
N GLU A 157 7.75 -13.27 -12.24
CA GLU A 157 8.03 -14.62 -11.78
C GLU A 157 7.25 -14.89 -10.49
N ARG A 158 6.29 -15.84 -10.54
CA ARG A 158 5.52 -16.24 -9.36
C ARG A 158 6.36 -17.04 -8.38
N LYS A 159 6.28 -16.68 -7.11
CA LYS A 159 6.90 -17.46 -6.00
C LYS A 159 5.87 -18.34 -5.27
N GLY A 160 4.60 -18.25 -5.65
CA GLY A 160 3.52 -19.03 -5.08
C GLY A 160 2.90 -18.43 -3.83
N VAL A 161 2.21 -19.28 -3.07
CA VAL A 161 1.54 -18.91 -1.82
C VAL A 161 2.58 -18.72 -0.71
N ILE A 162 2.62 -17.53 -0.10
CA ILE A 162 3.55 -17.18 0.99
C ILE A 162 2.91 -17.21 2.39
N LEU A 163 1.59 -17.00 2.49
CA LEU A 163 0.79 -17.25 3.68
C LEU A 163 -0.49 -18.00 3.26
N ALA A 164 -0.56 -19.27 3.62
CA ALA A 164 -1.67 -20.11 3.22
C ALA A 164 -2.92 -19.85 4.07
N ALA A 165 -4.09 -19.90 3.46
CA ALA A 165 -5.36 -19.88 4.14
C ALA A 165 -5.49 -21.06 5.12
N TYR A 166 -6.24 -20.86 6.22
CA TYR A 166 -6.58 -21.88 7.26
C TYR A 166 -5.38 -22.47 8.00
N LYS A 167 -4.22 -21.82 7.99
CA LYS A 167 -2.99 -22.33 8.62
C LYS A 167 -2.33 -21.35 9.59
N GLY A 168 -2.98 -20.26 9.90
CA GLY A 168 -2.45 -19.27 10.84
C GLY A 168 -2.74 -19.60 12.30
N ASN A 169 -2.19 -18.80 13.20
CA ASN A 169 -2.42 -18.95 14.65
C ASN A 169 -3.84 -18.51 15.05
N TRP A 170 -4.26 -17.33 14.60
CA TRP A 170 -5.57 -16.74 14.87
C TRP A 170 -6.41 -16.59 13.59
N ASN A 171 -5.75 -16.51 12.43
CA ASN A 171 -6.35 -16.37 11.11
C ASN A 171 -6.74 -17.76 10.58
N VAL A 172 -7.85 -18.27 11.05
CA VAL A 172 -8.37 -19.60 10.71
C VAL A 172 -9.15 -19.64 9.39
N GLY A 173 -9.13 -18.55 8.62
CA GLY A 173 -9.77 -18.43 7.31
C GLY A 173 -8.79 -18.00 6.22
N TRP A 174 -9.16 -17.01 5.44
CA TRP A 174 -8.37 -16.50 4.32
C TRP A 174 -7.19 -15.64 4.75
N THR A 175 -6.21 -15.51 3.86
CA THR A 175 -5.09 -14.55 3.99
C THR A 175 -5.02 -13.69 2.76
N LYS A 176 -4.95 -12.36 2.92
CA LYS A 176 -4.91 -11.39 1.82
C LYS A 176 -4.08 -10.15 2.17
N SER A 177 -3.99 -9.24 1.23
CA SER A 177 -3.64 -7.83 1.47
C SER A 177 -2.30 -7.63 2.17
N GLY A 178 -1.25 -8.29 1.67
CA GLY A 178 0.09 -8.24 2.24
C GLY A 178 0.80 -6.92 1.96
N ALA A 179 0.84 -6.03 2.94
CA ALA A 179 1.53 -4.75 2.88
C ALA A 179 2.94 -4.87 3.48
N ILE A 180 3.94 -5.13 2.64
CA ILE A 180 5.34 -5.27 3.07
C ILE A 180 5.90 -3.90 3.46
N VAL A 181 6.56 -3.82 4.61
CA VAL A 181 7.32 -2.64 5.05
C VAL A 181 8.50 -2.44 4.09
N PRO A 182 8.70 -1.26 3.47
CA PRO A 182 9.66 -1.07 2.38
C PRO A 182 11.13 -1.02 2.80
N GLU A 183 11.45 -1.47 4.00
CA GLU A 183 12.80 -1.61 4.53
C GLU A 183 12.90 -2.74 5.56
N LYS A 184 14.12 -3.23 5.81
CA LYS A 184 14.38 -4.17 6.90
C LYS A 184 14.38 -3.47 8.25
N ILE A 185 13.72 -4.08 9.23
CA ILE A 185 13.76 -3.66 10.63
C ILE A 185 14.32 -4.83 11.44
N ASN A 186 15.39 -4.56 12.20
CA ASN A 186 16.11 -5.58 13.00
C ASN A 186 16.51 -6.82 12.17
N GLY A 187 16.99 -6.59 10.93
CA GLY A 187 17.45 -7.64 10.02
C GLY A 187 16.34 -8.47 9.35
N LYS A 188 15.07 -8.16 9.60
CA LYS A 188 13.91 -8.86 9.05
C LYS A 188 13.12 -7.98 8.11
N TYR A 189 12.45 -8.57 7.14
CA TYR A 189 11.33 -8.00 6.41
C TYR A 189 10.06 -8.21 7.21
N TRP A 190 9.15 -7.24 7.18
CA TRP A 190 7.88 -7.26 7.90
C TRP A 190 6.72 -7.03 6.94
N MET A 191 5.59 -7.65 7.20
CA MET A 191 4.40 -7.53 6.37
C MET A 191 3.14 -7.53 7.24
N TYR A 192 2.38 -6.46 7.15
CA TYR A 192 1.01 -6.44 7.66
C TYR A 192 0.12 -7.16 6.64
N PHE A 193 -0.78 -8.02 7.10
CA PHE A 193 -1.64 -8.81 6.23
C PHE A 193 -3.05 -8.92 6.80
N LEU A 194 -4.05 -9.17 5.96
CA LEU A 194 -5.38 -9.54 6.42
C LEU A 194 -5.46 -11.03 6.69
N GLY A 195 -6.00 -11.38 7.85
CA GLY A 195 -6.40 -12.74 8.21
C GLY A 195 -7.86 -12.75 8.68
N THR A 196 -8.58 -13.83 8.37
CA THR A 196 -9.96 -14.03 8.82
C THR A 196 -9.98 -14.86 10.10
N SER A 197 -10.51 -14.30 11.18
CA SER A 197 -10.61 -14.94 12.48
C SER A 197 -11.84 -15.88 12.61
N SER A 198 -11.89 -16.65 13.70
CA SER A 198 -12.94 -17.66 13.91
C SER A 198 -14.37 -17.12 13.97
N ASP A 199 -14.53 -15.85 14.32
CA ASP A 199 -15.80 -15.14 14.31
C ASP A 199 -16.19 -14.58 12.93
N LYS A 200 -15.44 -14.94 11.87
CA LYS A 200 -15.63 -14.52 10.49
C LYS A 200 -15.48 -13.00 10.27
N THR A 201 -14.67 -12.35 11.08
CA THR A 201 -14.24 -10.97 10.87
C THR A 201 -12.82 -10.94 10.35
N ASP A 202 -12.51 -9.93 9.55
CA ASP A 202 -11.19 -9.77 8.94
C ASP A 202 -10.39 -8.73 9.73
N GLN A 203 -9.16 -9.10 10.12
CA GLN A 203 -8.33 -8.28 10.98
C GLN A 203 -6.88 -8.25 10.46
N THR A 204 -6.11 -7.25 10.89
CA THR A 204 -4.72 -7.12 10.47
C THR A 204 -3.78 -7.88 11.39
N GLY A 205 -3.05 -8.83 10.81
CA GLY A 205 -1.92 -9.53 11.40
C GLY A 205 -0.57 -8.96 10.99
N LEU A 206 0.48 -9.53 11.54
CA LEU A 206 1.87 -9.21 11.22
C LEU A 206 2.66 -10.50 10.99
N ALA A 207 3.44 -10.53 9.92
CA ALA A 207 4.37 -11.60 9.61
C ALA A 207 5.78 -11.03 9.37
N TYR A 208 6.80 -11.89 9.55
CA TYR A 208 8.18 -11.55 9.22
C TYR A 208 8.83 -12.60 8.34
N SER A 209 9.86 -12.19 7.61
CA SER A 209 10.70 -13.04 6.77
C SER A 209 12.15 -12.58 6.81
N THR A 210 13.09 -13.47 6.49
CA THR A 210 14.50 -13.13 6.27
C THR A 210 14.88 -13.05 4.78
N ASP A 211 14.03 -13.60 3.91
CA ASP A 211 14.29 -13.78 2.47
C ASP A 211 13.16 -13.33 1.54
N LEU A 212 12.04 -12.78 2.08
CA LEU A 212 10.82 -12.38 1.37
C LEU A 212 9.95 -13.53 0.84
N ILE A 213 10.43 -14.77 0.92
CA ILE A 213 9.72 -15.96 0.40
C ILE A 213 9.05 -16.74 1.54
N HIS A 214 9.81 -17.00 2.62
CA HIS A 214 9.32 -17.77 3.75
C HIS A 214 8.86 -16.83 4.86
N TRP A 215 7.55 -16.78 5.07
CA TRP A 215 6.93 -15.89 6.05
C TRP A 215 6.40 -16.64 7.25
N THR A 216 6.57 -16.04 8.42
CA THR A 216 6.10 -16.58 9.71
C THR A 216 5.27 -15.51 10.41
N GLU A 217 4.10 -15.87 10.92
CA GLU A 217 3.30 -14.96 11.76
C GLU A 217 4.09 -14.54 13.00
N ALA A 218 4.11 -13.24 13.26
CA ALA A 218 4.87 -12.65 14.36
C ALA A 218 4.13 -12.70 15.68
N THR A 219 2.79 -12.78 15.66
CA THR A 219 1.93 -12.67 16.84
C THR A 219 0.86 -13.77 16.83
N ARG A 220 0.34 -14.09 18.02
CA ARG A 220 -0.75 -15.05 18.18
C ARG A 220 -2.13 -14.40 18.12
N GLU A 221 -2.19 -13.08 18.04
CA GLU A 221 -3.38 -12.26 17.95
C GLU A 221 -3.18 -11.19 16.86
N PRO A 222 -4.24 -10.60 16.30
CA PRO A 222 -4.13 -9.48 15.38
C PRO A 222 -3.35 -8.33 16.00
N VAL A 223 -2.43 -7.71 15.24
CA VAL A 223 -1.71 -6.50 15.71
C VAL A 223 -2.57 -5.23 15.59
N LEU A 224 -3.57 -5.27 14.70
CA LEU A 224 -4.57 -4.21 14.57
C LEU A 224 -5.97 -4.87 14.56
N PRO A 225 -6.57 -5.12 15.73
CA PRO A 225 -7.86 -5.78 15.83
C PRO A 225 -9.01 -4.85 15.44
N LYS A 226 -10.17 -5.43 15.12
CA LYS A 226 -11.44 -4.71 14.95
C LYS A 226 -11.85 -4.00 16.24
N ARG A 227 -12.70 -2.97 16.12
CA ARG A 227 -13.18 -2.18 17.27
C ARG A 227 -14.71 -2.09 17.25
N ALA A 228 -15.36 -2.59 18.28
CA ALA A 228 -16.80 -2.53 18.40
C ALA A 228 -17.31 -1.07 18.34
N GLY A 229 -18.35 -0.84 17.53
CA GLY A 229 -18.98 0.48 17.40
C GLY A 229 -18.19 1.51 16.60
N LYS A 230 -17.05 1.16 16.04
CA LYS A 230 -16.25 2.02 15.17
C LYS A 230 -16.43 1.65 13.68
N PHE A 231 -15.89 2.47 12.78
CA PHE A 231 -15.97 2.26 11.33
C PHE A 231 -15.26 0.97 10.85
N ASP A 232 -14.45 0.38 11.70
CA ASP A 232 -13.62 -0.79 11.50
C ASP A 232 -14.03 -1.94 12.44
N SER A 233 -15.35 -2.08 12.68
CA SER A 233 -15.90 -3.09 13.60
C SER A 233 -15.95 -4.50 13.02
N ARG A 234 -15.84 -4.66 11.70
CA ARG A 234 -15.91 -5.95 11.01
C ARG A 234 -14.69 -6.27 10.17
N VAL A 235 -14.16 -5.29 9.45
CA VAL A 235 -12.98 -5.43 8.61
C VAL A 235 -11.92 -4.41 9.03
N VAL A 236 -10.67 -4.90 9.13
CA VAL A 236 -9.46 -4.08 9.32
C VAL A 236 -8.40 -4.62 8.38
N GLU A 237 -8.25 -3.97 7.22
CA GLU A 237 -7.46 -4.49 6.12
C GLU A 237 -6.32 -3.53 5.75
N PRO A 238 -5.06 -4.01 5.64
CA PRO A 238 -3.94 -3.17 5.21
C PRO A 238 -4.19 -2.54 3.85
N GLY A 239 -3.86 -1.26 3.73
CA GLY A 239 -3.87 -0.52 2.47
C GLY A 239 -2.56 -0.71 1.70
N PRO A 240 -1.89 0.40 1.28
CA PRO A 240 -0.60 0.34 0.59
C PRO A 240 0.52 -0.12 1.53
N PRO A 241 1.70 -0.46 0.99
CA PRO A 241 2.91 -0.60 1.78
C PRO A 241 3.08 0.57 2.75
N PRO A 242 3.44 0.30 4.02
CA PRO A 242 3.55 1.35 5.04
C PRO A 242 4.56 2.43 4.69
N ILE A 243 4.32 3.63 5.17
CA ILE A 243 5.30 4.72 5.14
C ILE A 243 6.15 4.63 6.41
N VAL A 244 7.49 4.58 6.24
CA VAL A 244 8.40 4.52 7.37
C VAL A 244 9.03 5.88 7.59
N THR A 245 8.92 6.40 8.81
CA THR A 245 9.55 7.64 9.27
C THR A 245 10.71 7.33 10.22
N GLN A 246 11.35 8.34 10.78
CA GLN A 246 12.45 8.16 11.71
C GLN A 246 12.03 7.37 12.96
N ASP A 247 10.79 7.49 13.44
CA ASP A 247 10.31 6.93 14.70
C ASP A 247 9.02 6.09 14.59
N ARG A 248 8.41 6.00 13.41
CA ARG A 248 7.10 5.35 13.17
C ARG A 248 7.07 4.51 11.92
N ILE A 249 6.21 3.50 11.95
CA ILE A 249 5.65 2.84 10.77
C ILE A 249 4.20 3.31 10.66
N ILE A 250 3.87 4.00 9.58
CA ILE A 250 2.53 4.53 9.32
C ILE A 250 1.81 3.57 8.39
N LEU A 251 0.83 2.84 8.91
CA LEU A 251 -0.03 1.95 8.15
C LEU A 251 -1.33 2.67 7.82
N ILE A 252 -1.55 2.96 6.54
CA ILE A 252 -2.87 3.30 6.04
C ILE A 252 -3.65 2.00 5.93
N TYR A 253 -4.85 1.94 6.51
CA TYR A 253 -5.68 0.74 6.47
C TYR A 253 -7.12 1.09 6.08
N ASN A 254 -7.84 0.10 5.59
CA ASN A 254 -9.24 0.22 5.25
C ASN A 254 -10.08 -0.55 6.27
N GLY A 255 -11.04 0.12 6.86
CA GLY A 255 -11.97 -0.47 7.81
C GLY A 255 -13.38 -0.53 7.23
N ALA A 256 -14.14 -1.56 7.61
CA ALA A 256 -15.56 -1.61 7.32
C ALA A 256 -16.39 -1.97 8.57
N ASP A 257 -17.57 -1.39 8.65
CA ASP A 257 -18.59 -1.73 9.64
C ASP A 257 -19.46 -2.93 9.17
N ASP A 258 -20.45 -3.31 9.96
CA ASP A 258 -21.34 -4.43 9.63
C ASP A 258 -22.20 -4.20 8.37
N ARG A 259 -22.32 -2.95 7.91
CA ARG A 259 -22.98 -2.60 6.63
C ARG A 259 -22.02 -2.66 5.45
N LEU A 260 -20.76 -3.07 5.69
CA LEU A 260 -19.68 -3.12 4.68
C LEU A 260 -19.43 -1.77 3.99
N VAL A 261 -19.57 -0.67 4.73
CA VAL A 261 -19.14 0.65 4.24
C VAL A 261 -17.63 0.79 4.50
N TYR A 262 -16.83 0.72 3.44
CA TYR A 262 -15.37 0.80 3.54
C TYR A 262 -14.88 2.24 3.64
N ARG A 263 -14.02 2.49 4.61
CA ARG A 263 -13.44 3.79 4.92
C ARG A 263 -11.98 3.63 5.30
N THR A 264 -11.19 4.67 5.07
CA THR A 264 -9.74 4.62 5.34
C THR A 264 -9.40 5.25 6.68
N GLY A 265 -8.54 4.60 7.44
CA GLY A 265 -7.92 5.09 8.67
C GLY A 265 -6.40 4.98 8.62
N ILE A 266 -5.74 5.47 9.68
CA ILE A 266 -4.29 5.38 9.90
C ILE A 266 -4.02 4.72 11.23
N ALA A 267 -3.03 3.81 11.26
CA ALA A 267 -2.43 3.26 12.47
C ALA A 267 -0.93 3.52 12.46
N MET A 268 -0.36 3.88 13.61
CA MET A 268 1.06 4.15 13.78
C MET A 268 1.67 3.10 14.71
N PHE A 269 2.71 2.43 14.22
CA PHE A 269 3.47 1.45 14.99
C PHE A 269 4.87 1.99 15.31
N ASP A 270 5.50 1.43 16.33
CA ASP A 270 6.88 1.77 16.69
C ASP A 270 7.85 1.34 15.59
N ARG A 271 8.76 2.24 15.20
CA ARG A 271 9.74 1.99 14.13
C ARG A 271 10.64 0.79 14.44
N ASN A 272 10.97 0.56 15.71
CA ASN A 272 11.87 -0.50 16.13
C ASN A 272 11.15 -1.77 16.57
N ASP A 273 9.82 -1.70 16.78
CA ASP A 273 8.97 -2.82 17.14
C ASP A 273 7.67 -2.78 16.33
N PRO A 274 7.63 -3.40 15.15
CA PRO A 274 6.43 -3.41 14.30
C PRO A 274 5.18 -4.05 14.93
N THR A 275 5.33 -4.74 16.06
CA THR A 275 4.19 -5.32 16.81
C THR A 275 3.49 -4.29 17.71
N LYS A 276 4.19 -3.19 18.05
CA LYS A 276 3.74 -2.23 19.04
C LYS A 276 2.93 -1.09 18.42
N LEU A 277 1.61 -1.19 18.52
CA LEU A 277 0.70 -0.11 18.14
C LEU A 277 0.88 1.10 19.07
N ILE A 278 1.12 2.28 18.52
CA ILE A 278 1.26 3.55 19.25
C ILE A 278 -0.03 4.34 19.24
N SER A 279 -0.65 4.47 18.06
CA SER A 279 -1.90 5.20 17.90
C SER A 279 -2.68 4.68 16.70
N ARG A 280 -3.97 4.98 16.68
CA ARG A 280 -4.91 4.63 15.62
C ARG A 280 -5.99 5.69 15.53
N SER A 281 -6.35 6.12 14.32
CA SER A 281 -7.43 7.09 14.12
C SER A 281 -8.75 6.55 14.66
N ASP A 282 -9.48 7.39 15.42
CA ASP A 282 -10.78 7.01 15.98
C ASP A 282 -11.90 7.10 14.96
N ASP A 283 -11.80 8.09 14.08
CA ASP A 283 -12.73 8.34 12.99
C ASP A 283 -12.04 8.08 11.65
N PRO A 284 -12.81 7.76 10.60
CA PRO A 284 -12.25 7.58 9.28
C PRO A 284 -11.73 8.90 8.70
N LEU A 285 -10.60 8.86 8.02
CA LEU A 285 -9.98 10.02 7.37
C LEU A 285 -10.52 10.22 5.95
N PHE A 286 -10.93 9.15 5.30
CA PHE A 286 -11.44 9.16 3.95
C PHE A 286 -12.59 8.16 3.80
N PHE A 287 -13.68 8.56 3.15
CA PHE A 287 -14.93 7.79 3.09
C PHE A 287 -15.68 8.06 1.78
N PRO A 288 -16.60 7.17 1.35
CA PRO A 288 -17.37 7.34 0.12
C PRO A 288 -18.22 8.61 0.14
N ALA A 289 -17.98 9.52 -0.79
CA ALA A 289 -18.70 10.78 -0.93
C ALA A 289 -19.29 10.97 -2.33
N MET A 290 -18.56 10.56 -3.38
CA MET A 290 -18.99 10.70 -4.77
C MET A 290 -19.95 9.56 -5.16
N ASP A 291 -20.82 9.79 -6.13
CA ASP A 291 -21.81 8.79 -6.57
C ASP A 291 -21.14 7.52 -7.12
N TRP A 292 -20.00 7.66 -7.83
CA TRP A 292 -19.26 6.52 -8.35
C TRP A 292 -18.49 5.73 -7.26
N GLU A 293 -18.33 6.26 -6.06
CA GLU A 293 -17.81 5.55 -4.89
C GLU A 293 -18.91 4.78 -4.13
N LYS A 294 -20.17 5.13 -4.40
CA LYS A 294 -21.34 4.54 -3.77
C LYS A 294 -22.06 3.51 -4.63
N THR A 295 -21.74 3.48 -5.94
CA THR A 295 -22.45 2.63 -6.91
C THR A 295 -21.47 1.82 -7.77
N GLY A 296 -21.49 0.51 -7.60
CA GLY A 296 -20.62 -0.43 -8.31
C GLY A 296 -20.96 -1.87 -7.98
N GLN A 297 -19.96 -2.76 -8.04
CA GLN A 297 -20.13 -4.18 -7.67
C GLN A 297 -20.34 -4.33 -6.15
N VAL A 298 -19.58 -3.57 -5.36
CA VAL A 298 -19.76 -3.43 -3.91
C VAL A 298 -20.00 -1.95 -3.62
N PRO A 299 -21.19 -1.58 -3.13
CA PRO A 299 -21.53 -0.18 -2.90
C PRO A 299 -20.81 0.41 -1.67
N ASN A 300 -20.61 1.74 -1.67
CA ASN A 300 -20.03 2.49 -0.55
C ASN A 300 -18.60 2.03 -0.18
N VAL A 301 -17.71 1.96 -1.17
CA VAL A 301 -16.31 1.60 -0.97
C VAL A 301 -15.38 2.74 -1.41
N VAL A 302 -14.48 3.13 -0.52
CA VAL A 302 -13.16 3.69 -0.82
C VAL A 302 -12.12 2.79 -0.17
N PHE A 303 -11.23 2.22 -0.99
CA PHE A 303 -10.22 1.27 -0.56
C PHE A 303 -8.84 1.73 -1.02
N VAL A 304 -8.13 2.46 -0.15
CA VAL A 304 -6.78 2.96 -0.48
C VAL A 304 -5.79 1.80 -0.47
N GLU A 305 -5.15 1.57 -1.62
CA GLU A 305 -4.24 0.43 -1.80
C GLU A 305 -2.90 0.81 -2.43
N GLY A 306 -2.85 1.93 -3.16
CA GLY A 306 -1.63 2.48 -3.74
C GLY A 306 -1.23 3.80 -3.08
N ALA A 307 0.07 3.99 -2.90
CA ALA A 307 0.64 5.27 -2.49
C ALA A 307 1.97 5.50 -3.19
N ALA A 308 2.18 6.70 -3.71
CA ALA A 308 3.46 7.09 -4.29
C ALA A 308 3.77 8.55 -3.98
N GLU A 309 5.03 8.83 -3.64
CA GLU A 309 5.50 10.18 -3.36
C GLU A 309 6.25 10.73 -4.56
N LYS A 310 5.93 11.97 -4.96
CA LYS A 310 6.67 12.72 -5.96
C LYS A 310 6.79 14.18 -5.54
N ASN A 311 8.01 14.69 -5.48
CA ASN A 311 8.31 16.09 -5.11
C ASN A 311 7.75 16.50 -3.72
N GLY A 312 7.82 15.60 -2.73
CA GLY A 312 7.36 15.86 -1.36
C GLY A 312 5.84 15.72 -1.17
N ARG A 313 5.11 15.32 -2.20
CA ARG A 313 3.66 15.13 -2.14
C ARG A 313 3.30 13.67 -2.35
N TYR A 314 2.49 13.12 -1.44
CA TYR A 314 1.92 11.79 -1.59
C TYR A 314 0.62 11.83 -2.41
N LEU A 315 0.52 10.93 -3.38
CA LEU A 315 -0.71 10.59 -4.07
C LEU A 315 -1.17 9.22 -3.58
N TYR A 316 -2.44 9.15 -3.16
CA TYR A 316 -3.08 7.92 -2.68
C TYR A 316 -4.10 7.46 -3.69
N TYR A 317 -3.95 6.22 -4.13
CA TYR A 317 -4.82 5.63 -5.14
C TYR A 317 -5.74 4.61 -4.49
N TYR A 318 -7.00 4.63 -4.87
CA TYR A 318 -8.02 3.82 -4.22
C TYR A 318 -8.98 3.16 -5.20
N GLY A 319 -9.44 1.96 -4.83
CA GLY A 319 -10.59 1.32 -5.44
C GLY A 319 -11.88 1.96 -4.92
N ALA A 320 -12.83 2.14 -5.81
CA ALA A 320 -14.12 2.70 -5.51
C ALA A 320 -15.25 1.82 -5.99
N ALA A 321 -16.14 1.44 -5.07
CA ALA A 321 -17.32 0.60 -5.31
C ALA A 321 -16.99 -0.70 -6.08
N ASP A 322 -15.75 -1.23 -5.97
CA ASP A 322 -15.19 -2.37 -6.71
C ASP A 322 -15.37 -2.26 -8.23
N LYS A 323 -15.28 -1.05 -8.75
CA LYS A 323 -15.53 -0.77 -10.16
C LYS A 323 -14.60 0.28 -10.76
N TYR A 324 -14.13 1.22 -9.98
CA TYR A 324 -13.39 2.37 -10.46
C TYR A 324 -12.11 2.61 -9.66
N ILE A 325 -11.19 3.39 -10.22
CA ILE A 325 -10.01 3.88 -9.51
C ILE A 325 -10.10 5.40 -9.38
N GLY A 326 -9.84 5.88 -8.17
CA GLY A 326 -9.68 7.29 -7.86
C GLY A 326 -8.30 7.62 -7.33
N VAL A 327 -8.03 8.92 -7.19
CA VAL A 327 -6.79 9.46 -6.61
C VAL A 327 -7.09 10.59 -5.64
N ALA A 328 -6.38 10.61 -4.53
CA ALA A 328 -6.47 11.60 -3.47
C ALA A 328 -5.08 12.05 -3.01
N THR A 329 -5.02 13.12 -2.26
CA THR A 329 -3.85 13.59 -1.51
C THR A 329 -4.26 13.89 -0.07
N ALA A 330 -3.29 13.97 0.83
CA ALA A 330 -3.49 14.39 2.21
C ALA A 330 -2.51 15.53 2.52
N ASP A 331 -3.02 16.64 3.09
CA ASP A 331 -2.25 17.85 3.45
C ASP A 331 -2.12 17.97 4.97
#